data_9ae950f06536a86be148aa06fd206631
#
_entry.id   9ae950f06536a86be148aa06fd206631
#
_cell.length_a   1.000
_cell.length_b   1.000
_cell.length_c   1.000
_cell.angle_alpha   90.00
_cell.angle_beta   90.00
_cell.angle_gamma   90.00
#
_symmetry.space_group_name_H-M   'P 1'
#
loop_
_entity.id
_entity.type
_entity.pdbx_description
1 polymer ?
#
loop_
_entity_poly.entity_id
_entity_poly.type
_entity_poly.pdbx_seq_one_letter_code
_entity_poly.pdbx_strand_id
1 'polypeptide(L)'
;MSVIKLIIFDAGGVLYIGSQKIIDEAVERFLEKHGVYDFDRNDRVWSRIEKLVSVGKISLREAHERWLEGVGLHKDLLIEWLDVDRKEIWGKFKKTPRINEILAELKKNYALAILSDTLGSKSEKIEKMEIVGVDHKLFDEIFTSHDLGVCKPSRKAFHAVLKRFDVEPKEAVFVSDASDELEGAKRIGLVTIGFNSDGGDFKVEKLEEIQNILLTIARREICRSTV
;
A
#
# COMPACT_ATOMS: atom_id res chain seq x y z
N MET A 1 -27.99 -8.64 -9.12
CA MET A 1 -27.28 -7.50 -9.76
C MET A 1 -26.11 -7.14 -8.85
N SER A 2 -24.88 -7.30 -9.28
CA SER A 2 -23.77 -6.91 -8.42
C SER A 2 -23.30 -5.50 -8.81
N VAL A 3 -23.84 -4.49 -8.13
CA VAL A 3 -23.33 -3.13 -8.22
C VAL A 3 -22.03 -3.06 -7.42
N ILE A 4 -20.99 -2.43 -7.94
CA ILE A 4 -19.76 -2.18 -7.17
C ILE A 4 -20.13 -1.36 -5.92
N LYS A 5 -19.69 -1.85 -4.77
CA LYS A 5 -19.92 -1.24 -3.44
C LYS A 5 -18.64 -0.77 -2.78
N LEU A 6 -17.52 -1.41 -3.12
CA LEU A 6 -16.23 -1.21 -2.46
C LEU A 6 -15.12 -0.99 -3.50
N ILE A 7 -14.27 -0.01 -3.24
CA ILE A 7 -13.01 0.18 -3.97
C ILE A 7 -11.87 -0.01 -2.99
N ILE A 8 -11.00 -0.95 -3.28
CA ILE A 8 -9.81 -1.27 -2.50
C ILE A 8 -8.61 -0.71 -3.24
N PHE A 9 -7.81 0.11 -2.59
CA PHE A 9 -6.59 0.68 -3.17
C PHE A 9 -5.36 0.02 -2.56
N ASP A 10 -4.39 -0.33 -3.40
CA ASP A 10 -3.02 -0.37 -2.92
C ASP A 10 -2.55 1.04 -2.58
N ALA A 11 -1.51 1.17 -1.75
CA ALA A 11 -1.06 2.48 -1.30
C ALA A 11 0.19 2.96 -2.03
N GLY A 12 1.27 2.20 -2.00
CA GLY A 12 2.50 2.53 -2.73
C GLY A 12 2.29 2.42 -4.24
N GLY A 13 2.86 3.34 -5.02
CA GLY A 13 2.65 3.36 -6.47
C GLY A 13 1.29 3.87 -6.93
N VAL A 14 0.26 3.83 -6.06
CA VAL A 14 -1.11 4.26 -6.38
C VAL A 14 -1.48 5.57 -5.69
N LEU A 15 -1.50 5.61 -4.36
CA LEU A 15 -1.90 6.80 -3.59
C LEU A 15 -0.76 7.80 -3.44
N TYR A 16 0.46 7.30 -3.43
CA TYR A 16 1.69 8.09 -3.38
C TYR A 16 2.83 7.34 -4.05
N ILE A 17 3.80 8.12 -4.53
CA ILE A 17 4.95 7.62 -5.28
C ILE A 17 6.21 7.96 -4.50
N GLY A 18 7.03 6.95 -4.28
CA GLY A 18 8.41 7.02 -3.81
C GLY A 18 9.27 6.06 -4.63
N SER A 19 10.57 6.24 -4.59
CA SER A 19 11.48 5.33 -5.27
C SER A 19 12.39 4.62 -4.29
N GLN A 20 12.80 3.40 -4.61
CA GLN A 20 13.81 2.66 -3.84
C GLN A 20 15.10 3.49 -3.69
N LYS A 21 15.47 4.24 -4.71
CA LYS A 21 16.63 5.15 -4.68
C LYS A 21 16.58 6.16 -3.52
N ILE A 22 15.40 6.71 -3.19
CA ILE A 22 15.26 7.64 -2.05
C ILE A 22 15.58 6.92 -0.74
N ILE A 23 15.13 5.69 -0.62
CA ILE A 23 15.38 4.86 0.57
C ILE A 23 16.86 4.52 0.67
N ASP A 24 17.43 3.99 -0.41
CA ASP A 24 18.82 3.57 -0.46
C ASP A 24 19.76 4.73 -0.12
N GLU A 25 19.59 5.90 -0.75
CA GLU A 25 20.40 7.09 -0.49
C GLU A 25 20.30 7.59 0.97
N ALA A 26 19.13 7.47 1.61
CA ALA A 26 18.95 7.87 3.01
C ALA A 26 19.65 6.88 3.95
N VAL A 27 19.49 5.57 3.68
CA VAL A 27 20.15 4.49 4.42
C VAL A 27 21.67 4.62 4.30
N GLU A 28 22.21 4.74 3.08
CA GLU A 28 23.64 4.86 2.82
C GLU A 28 24.23 6.06 3.57
N ARG A 29 23.64 7.25 3.44
CA ARG A 29 24.11 8.45 4.16
C ARG A 29 24.10 8.27 5.68
N PHE A 30 23.07 7.63 6.23
CA PHE A 30 23.00 7.36 7.66
C PHE A 30 24.10 6.38 8.09
N LEU A 31 24.32 5.30 7.37
CA LEU A 31 25.34 4.30 7.65
C LEU A 31 26.76 4.89 7.55
N GLU A 32 27.06 5.64 6.47
CA GLU A 32 28.34 6.31 6.26
C GLU A 32 28.65 7.32 7.37
N LYS A 33 27.65 8.12 7.81
CA LYS A 33 27.78 9.05 8.93
C LYS A 33 28.26 8.36 10.21
N HIS A 34 27.88 7.11 10.40
CA HIS A 34 28.23 6.30 11.55
C HIS A 34 29.38 5.30 11.28
N GLY A 35 30.11 5.47 10.16
CA GLY A 35 31.30 4.68 9.83
C GLY A 35 31.02 3.27 9.34
N VAL A 36 29.80 2.99 8.85
CA VAL A 36 29.42 1.70 8.27
C VAL A 36 29.40 1.81 6.75
N TYR A 37 30.20 0.97 6.07
CA TYR A 37 30.37 0.98 4.61
C TYR A 37 30.10 -0.38 3.98
N ASP A 38 29.65 -1.38 4.75
CA ASP A 38 29.28 -2.72 4.24
C ASP A 38 27.78 -2.74 3.89
N PHE A 39 27.44 -2.20 2.71
CA PHE A 39 26.06 -2.15 2.21
C PHE A 39 25.51 -3.54 1.88
N ASP A 40 26.35 -4.48 1.46
CA ASP A 40 25.92 -5.88 1.27
C ASP A 40 25.46 -6.51 2.60
N ARG A 41 26.11 -6.15 3.70
CA ARG A 41 25.67 -6.56 5.05
C ARG A 41 24.33 -5.93 5.39
N ASN A 42 24.12 -4.65 5.09
CA ASN A 42 22.86 -3.96 5.27
C ASN A 42 21.72 -4.73 4.60
N ASP A 43 21.86 -5.08 3.33
CA ASP A 43 20.83 -5.77 2.55
C ASP A 43 20.54 -7.17 3.10
N ARG A 44 21.57 -7.92 3.47
CA ARG A 44 21.42 -9.23 4.11
C ARG A 44 20.69 -9.15 5.46
N VAL A 45 20.99 -8.15 6.27
CA VAL A 45 20.33 -7.94 7.56
C VAL A 45 18.88 -7.56 7.34
N TRP A 46 18.63 -6.54 6.49
CA TRP A 46 17.29 -6.04 6.26
C TRP A 46 16.36 -7.09 5.66
N SER A 47 16.79 -7.83 4.63
CA SER A 47 15.98 -8.86 3.98
C SER A 47 15.46 -9.96 4.94
N ARG A 48 16.16 -10.21 6.04
CA ARG A 48 15.71 -11.16 7.08
C ARG A 48 14.67 -10.54 8.01
N ILE A 49 14.87 -9.28 8.36
CA ILE A 49 13.99 -8.50 9.25
C ILE A 49 12.67 -8.19 8.56
N GLU A 50 12.71 -7.77 7.30
CA GLU A 50 11.55 -7.43 6.49
C GLU A 50 10.50 -8.55 6.45
N LYS A 51 10.94 -9.80 6.29
CA LYS A 51 10.05 -10.98 6.32
C LYS A 51 9.30 -11.17 7.63
N LEU A 52 9.81 -10.63 8.72
CA LEU A 52 9.17 -10.71 10.04
C LEU A 52 8.24 -9.53 10.27
N VAL A 53 8.72 -8.32 9.97
CA VAL A 53 7.98 -7.09 10.24
C VAL A 53 6.80 -6.91 9.28
N SER A 54 6.94 -7.31 8.01
CA SER A 54 5.86 -7.19 7.02
C SER A 54 4.61 -8.01 7.36
N VAL A 55 4.75 -9.05 8.18
CA VAL A 55 3.64 -9.89 8.66
C VAL A 55 3.42 -9.78 10.17
N GLY A 56 3.87 -8.70 10.80
CA GLY A 56 3.59 -8.37 12.19
C GLY A 56 4.19 -9.32 13.23
N LYS A 57 5.19 -10.14 12.87
CA LYS A 57 5.89 -10.99 13.84
C LYS A 57 6.79 -10.21 14.80
N ILE A 58 7.22 -9.04 14.38
CA ILE A 58 7.92 -8.04 15.17
C ILE A 58 7.35 -6.67 14.84
N SER A 59 7.43 -5.72 15.76
CA SER A 59 7.03 -4.32 15.51
C SER A 59 8.02 -3.61 14.60
N LEU A 60 7.61 -2.50 13.97
CA LEU A 60 8.50 -1.67 13.16
C LEU A 60 9.66 -1.11 14.00
N ARG A 61 9.37 -0.71 15.24
CA ARG A 61 10.40 -0.27 16.19
C ARG A 61 11.46 -1.35 16.42
N GLU A 62 11.03 -2.56 16.75
CA GLU A 62 11.92 -3.69 16.96
C GLU A 62 12.70 -4.06 15.69
N ALA A 63 12.08 -3.92 14.52
CA ALA A 63 12.75 -4.13 13.23
C ALA A 63 13.93 -3.16 13.05
N HIS A 64 13.74 -1.88 13.36
CA HIS A 64 14.79 -0.88 13.26
C HIS A 64 15.89 -1.10 14.32
N GLU A 65 15.53 -1.47 15.55
CA GLU A 65 16.51 -1.81 16.60
C GLU A 65 17.39 -3.00 16.19
N ARG A 66 16.78 -4.08 15.69
CA ARG A 66 17.49 -5.26 15.16
C ARG A 66 18.34 -4.93 13.94
N TRP A 67 17.88 -4.03 13.08
CA TRP A 67 18.63 -3.58 11.91
C TRP A 67 19.89 -2.82 12.35
N LEU A 68 19.77 -1.84 13.25
CA LEU A 68 20.93 -1.10 13.78
C LEU A 68 21.97 -2.05 14.37
N GLU A 69 21.58 -2.97 15.25
CA GLU A 69 22.49 -3.96 15.83
C GLU A 69 23.09 -4.88 14.76
N GLY A 70 22.27 -5.30 13.78
CA GLY A 70 22.68 -6.17 12.68
C GLY A 70 23.75 -5.55 11.79
N VAL A 71 23.72 -4.23 11.56
CA VAL A 71 24.76 -3.51 10.80
C VAL A 71 25.95 -3.08 11.67
N GLY A 72 25.90 -3.32 12.99
CA GLY A 72 27.00 -3.03 13.93
C GLY A 72 26.87 -1.68 14.61
N LEU A 73 25.70 -1.06 14.58
CA LEU A 73 25.40 0.20 15.26
C LEU A 73 24.66 -0.04 16.58
N HIS A 74 24.75 0.93 17.50
CA HIS A 74 24.05 0.85 18.77
C HIS A 74 22.60 1.30 18.63
N LYS A 75 21.67 0.63 19.31
CA LYS A 75 20.23 0.94 19.26
C LYS A 75 19.85 2.34 19.75
N ASP A 76 20.72 3.02 20.51
CA ASP A 76 20.50 4.41 20.93
C ASP A 76 20.39 5.37 19.74
N LEU A 77 20.87 4.98 18.56
CA LEU A 77 20.71 5.72 17.31
C LEU A 77 19.29 5.63 16.72
N LEU A 78 18.39 4.83 17.33
CA LEU A 78 17.03 4.66 16.81
C LEU A 78 16.28 5.98 16.61
N ILE A 79 16.36 6.89 17.54
CA ILE A 79 15.66 8.18 17.44
C ILE A 79 16.18 9.01 16.26
N GLU A 80 17.49 9.00 16.06
CA GLU A 80 18.10 9.66 14.91
C GLU A 80 17.68 9.01 13.59
N TRP A 81 17.67 7.67 13.55
CA TRP A 81 17.21 6.93 12.38
C TRP A 81 15.73 7.22 12.04
N LEU A 82 14.86 7.23 13.05
CA LEU A 82 13.43 7.53 12.83
C LEU A 82 13.21 8.96 12.30
N ASP A 83 14.06 9.91 12.69
CA ASP A 83 14.02 11.27 12.12
C ASP A 83 14.47 11.29 10.65
N VAL A 84 15.48 10.50 10.29
CA VAL A 84 15.91 10.28 8.90
C VAL A 84 14.80 9.63 8.08
N ASP A 85 14.21 8.53 8.56
CA ASP A 85 13.10 7.84 7.90
C ASP A 85 11.96 8.81 7.60
N ARG A 86 11.56 9.58 8.60
CA ARG A 86 10.47 10.57 8.48
C ARG A 86 10.78 11.68 7.48
N LYS A 87 11.95 12.30 7.57
CA LYS A 87 12.29 13.52 6.80
C LYS A 87 12.89 13.22 5.43
N GLU A 88 13.79 12.24 5.37
CA GLU A 88 14.59 11.97 4.17
C GLU A 88 14.01 10.88 3.29
N ILE A 89 13.13 10.03 3.84
CA ILE A 89 12.40 9.03 3.07
C ILE A 89 10.97 9.51 2.85
N TRP A 90 10.13 9.47 3.87
CA TRP A 90 8.70 9.79 3.74
C TRP A 90 8.44 11.24 3.35
N GLY A 91 9.23 12.18 3.84
CA GLY A 91 9.14 13.60 3.45
C GLY A 91 9.49 13.89 1.99
N LYS A 92 10.16 12.97 1.29
CA LYS A 92 10.46 13.07 -0.15
C LYS A 92 9.45 12.34 -1.04
N PHE A 93 8.64 11.44 -0.48
CA PHE A 93 7.57 10.80 -1.21
C PHE A 93 6.51 11.83 -1.60
N LYS A 94 5.85 11.61 -2.73
CA LYS A 94 4.87 12.55 -3.27
C LYS A 94 3.52 11.85 -3.42
N LYS A 95 2.46 12.49 -2.93
CA LYS A 95 1.11 12.01 -3.21
C LYS A 95 0.81 12.06 -4.70
N THR A 96 0.05 11.11 -5.18
CA THR A 96 -0.45 11.12 -6.56
C THR A 96 -1.27 12.39 -6.80
N PRO A 97 -1.09 13.05 -7.96
CA PRO A 97 -1.80 14.27 -8.26
C PRO A 97 -3.32 14.13 -8.04
N ARG A 98 -3.92 15.12 -7.41
CA ARG A 98 -5.35 15.21 -7.13
C ARG A 98 -5.97 14.05 -6.35
N ILE A 99 -5.17 13.20 -5.73
CA ILE A 99 -5.67 11.96 -5.07
C ILE A 99 -6.79 12.24 -4.05
N ASN A 100 -6.65 13.25 -3.21
CA ASN A 100 -7.65 13.53 -2.18
C ASN A 100 -8.99 13.98 -2.80
N GLU A 101 -8.96 14.71 -3.90
CA GLU A 101 -10.15 15.13 -4.65
C GLU A 101 -10.85 13.92 -5.28
N ILE A 102 -10.06 13.03 -5.90
CA ILE A 102 -10.57 11.80 -6.53
C ILE A 102 -11.21 10.89 -5.49
N LEU A 103 -10.53 10.66 -4.36
CA LEU A 103 -11.06 9.85 -3.25
C LEU A 103 -12.35 10.46 -2.68
N ALA A 104 -12.39 11.79 -2.47
CA ALA A 104 -13.59 12.46 -1.98
C ALA A 104 -14.78 12.32 -2.94
N GLU A 105 -14.54 12.33 -4.25
CA GLU A 105 -15.60 12.10 -5.23
C GLU A 105 -16.08 10.65 -5.25
N LEU A 106 -15.15 9.69 -5.23
CA LEU A 106 -15.49 8.26 -5.19
C LEU A 106 -16.25 7.89 -3.92
N LYS A 107 -15.86 8.49 -2.77
CA LYS A 107 -16.51 8.22 -1.48
C LYS A 107 -17.98 8.59 -1.41
N LYS A 108 -18.48 9.43 -2.30
CA LYS A 108 -19.91 9.77 -2.36
C LYS A 108 -20.79 8.56 -2.71
N ASN A 109 -20.23 7.58 -3.43
CA ASN A 109 -20.98 6.46 -3.97
C ASN A 109 -20.45 5.08 -3.56
N TYR A 110 -19.21 5.00 -3.05
CA TYR A 110 -18.51 3.75 -2.76
C TYR A 110 -17.88 3.79 -1.37
N ALA A 111 -17.83 2.64 -0.72
CA ALA A 111 -16.91 2.44 0.39
C ALA A 111 -15.47 2.40 -0.14
N LEU A 112 -14.54 3.00 0.60
CA LEU A 112 -13.13 3.04 0.22
C LEU A 112 -12.28 2.33 1.27
N ALA A 113 -11.42 1.43 0.85
CA ALA A 113 -10.46 0.76 1.71
C ALA A 113 -9.04 0.82 1.15
N ILE A 114 -8.06 0.73 2.03
CA ILE A 114 -6.67 0.46 1.69
C ILE A 114 -6.35 -0.99 2.04
N LEU A 115 -5.65 -1.68 1.15
CA LEU A 115 -4.97 -2.95 1.42
C LEU A 115 -3.51 -2.80 1.00
N SER A 116 -2.62 -2.63 1.97
CA SER A 116 -1.22 -2.29 1.72
C SER A 116 -0.27 -3.28 2.38
N ASP A 117 0.69 -3.76 1.61
CA ASP A 117 1.86 -4.41 2.17
C ASP A 117 2.79 -3.32 2.72
N THR A 118 3.12 -3.45 4.00
CA THR A 118 3.87 -2.42 4.72
C THR A 118 4.60 -3.02 5.92
N LEU A 119 5.64 -2.33 6.35
CA LEU A 119 6.46 -2.75 7.49
C LEU A 119 5.84 -2.36 8.85
N GLY A 120 4.72 -1.63 8.84
CA GLY A 120 4.12 -1.13 10.07
C GLY A 120 2.63 -1.38 10.19
N SER A 121 2.13 -1.14 11.39
CA SER A 121 0.72 -1.18 11.74
C SER A 121 -0.12 -0.12 11.01
N LYS A 122 -1.44 -0.20 11.15
CA LYS A 122 -2.37 0.81 10.67
C LYS A 122 -2.03 2.22 11.16
N SER A 123 -1.63 2.38 12.44
CA SER A 123 -1.28 3.69 12.98
C SER A 123 -0.04 4.29 12.33
N GLU A 124 1.00 3.48 12.10
CA GLU A 124 2.21 3.90 11.40
C GLU A 124 1.93 4.19 9.93
N LYS A 125 1.02 3.45 9.30
CA LYS A 125 0.57 3.73 7.94
C LYS A 125 -0.13 5.08 7.84
N ILE A 126 -1.01 5.39 8.79
CA ILE A 126 -1.70 6.69 8.87
C ILE A 126 -0.69 7.84 9.01
N GLU A 127 0.29 7.73 9.90
CA GLU A 127 1.33 8.74 10.06
C GLU A 127 2.08 8.99 8.74
N LYS A 128 2.45 7.92 8.02
CA LYS A 128 3.12 8.02 6.73
C LYS A 128 2.24 8.69 5.66
N MET A 129 0.95 8.38 5.63
CA MET A 129 0.00 9.06 4.74
C MET A 129 -0.12 10.54 5.04
N GLU A 130 -0.14 10.94 6.32
CA GLU A 130 -0.17 12.34 6.73
C GLU A 130 1.08 13.11 6.29
N ILE A 131 2.26 12.51 6.46
CA ILE A 131 3.53 13.10 5.99
C ILE A 131 3.48 13.37 4.48
N VAL A 132 2.97 12.43 3.71
CA VAL A 132 2.89 12.54 2.24
C VAL A 132 1.74 13.46 1.80
N GLY A 133 0.74 13.71 2.66
CA GLY A 133 -0.42 14.56 2.40
C GLY A 133 -1.59 13.84 1.74
N VAL A 134 -1.70 12.52 1.93
CA VAL A 134 -2.89 11.73 1.58
C VAL A 134 -3.88 11.75 2.74
N ASP A 135 -5.11 12.17 2.51
CA ASP A 135 -6.13 12.25 3.55
C ASP A 135 -6.68 10.85 3.89
N HIS A 136 -6.13 10.26 4.94
CA HIS A 136 -6.52 8.94 5.41
C HIS A 136 -8.00 8.85 5.86
N LYS A 137 -8.65 9.97 6.22
CA LYS A 137 -10.05 10.03 6.69
C LYS A 137 -11.05 9.76 5.56
N LEU A 138 -10.60 9.81 4.32
CA LEU A 138 -11.42 9.44 3.16
C LEU A 138 -11.63 7.93 3.03
N PHE A 139 -10.86 7.13 3.73
CA PHE A 139 -11.03 5.68 3.76
C PHE A 139 -11.87 5.22 4.95
N ASP A 140 -12.75 4.25 4.70
CA ASP A 140 -13.58 3.63 5.74
C ASP A 140 -12.78 2.64 6.58
N GLU A 141 -11.75 2.01 5.95
CA GLU A 141 -10.85 1.10 6.65
C GLU A 141 -9.48 1.02 5.97
N ILE A 142 -8.45 0.77 6.76
CA ILE A 142 -7.06 0.59 6.32
C ILE A 142 -6.59 -0.75 6.85
N PHE A 143 -6.19 -1.63 5.93
CA PHE A 143 -5.61 -2.92 6.22
C PHE A 143 -4.12 -2.90 5.86
N THR A 144 -3.30 -3.38 6.77
CA THR A 144 -1.86 -3.56 6.55
C THR A 144 -1.51 -5.04 6.60
N SER A 145 -0.53 -5.45 5.82
CA SER A 145 -0.01 -6.83 5.90
C SER A 145 0.51 -7.15 7.28
N HIS A 146 1.07 -6.16 7.98
CA HIS A 146 1.53 -6.25 9.36
C HIS A 146 0.40 -6.67 10.31
N ASP A 147 -0.75 -5.98 10.28
CA ASP A 147 -1.88 -6.29 11.18
C ASP A 147 -2.62 -7.56 10.75
N LEU A 148 -2.65 -7.87 9.46
CA LEU A 148 -3.28 -9.07 8.93
C LEU A 148 -2.44 -10.35 9.11
N GLY A 149 -1.13 -10.20 9.31
CA GLY A 149 -0.20 -11.33 9.35
C GLY A 149 0.03 -12.00 8.00
N VAL A 150 -0.34 -11.33 6.89
CA VAL A 150 -0.26 -11.88 5.54
C VAL A 150 -0.18 -10.75 4.49
N CYS A 151 0.69 -10.96 3.48
CA CYS A 151 0.85 -10.04 2.36
C CYS A 151 -0.05 -10.40 1.16
N LYS A 152 -0.30 -9.43 0.28
CA LYS A 152 -0.75 -9.66 -1.08
C LYS A 152 0.31 -10.49 -1.85
N PRO A 153 -0.03 -11.25 -2.87
CA PRO A 153 -1.36 -11.48 -3.44
C PRO A 153 -2.15 -12.63 -2.76
N SER A 154 -1.94 -12.86 -1.47
CA SER A 154 -2.64 -13.93 -0.74
C SER A 154 -4.15 -13.73 -0.74
N ARG A 155 -4.90 -14.80 -1.03
CA ARG A 155 -6.36 -14.81 -0.92
C ARG A 155 -6.87 -14.37 0.46
N LYS A 156 -6.12 -14.69 1.53
CA LYS A 156 -6.49 -14.32 2.90
C LYS A 156 -6.52 -12.80 3.09
N ALA A 157 -5.58 -12.06 2.49
CA ALA A 157 -5.53 -10.60 2.58
C ALA A 157 -6.80 -9.97 1.98
N PHE A 158 -7.17 -10.34 0.76
CA PHE A 158 -8.37 -9.84 0.11
C PHE A 158 -9.66 -10.26 0.82
N HIS A 159 -9.77 -11.53 1.26
CA HIS A 159 -10.94 -11.99 2.00
C HIS A 159 -11.13 -11.27 3.34
N ALA A 160 -10.06 -10.85 4.02
CA ALA A 160 -10.18 -10.05 5.23
C ALA A 160 -10.89 -8.71 4.97
N VAL A 161 -10.55 -8.05 3.86
CA VAL A 161 -11.20 -6.81 3.43
C VAL A 161 -12.66 -7.07 3.07
N LEU A 162 -12.93 -8.02 2.18
CA LEU A 162 -14.29 -8.35 1.73
C LEU A 162 -15.21 -8.68 2.90
N LYS A 163 -14.73 -9.50 3.85
CA LYS A 163 -15.47 -9.86 5.06
C LYS A 163 -15.80 -8.64 5.94
N ARG A 164 -14.88 -7.69 6.07
CA ARG A 164 -15.08 -6.49 6.90
C ARG A 164 -16.19 -5.59 6.36
N PHE A 165 -16.35 -5.56 5.03
CA PHE A 165 -17.36 -4.74 4.35
C PHE A 165 -18.64 -5.52 4.00
N ASP A 166 -18.68 -6.82 4.27
CA ASP A 166 -19.78 -7.72 3.93
C ASP A 166 -20.16 -7.62 2.44
N VAL A 167 -19.15 -7.74 1.56
CA VAL A 167 -19.31 -7.66 0.11
C VAL A 167 -18.78 -8.92 -0.57
N GLU A 168 -19.45 -9.31 -1.66
CA GLU A 168 -18.97 -10.37 -2.53
C GLU A 168 -17.81 -9.88 -3.40
N PRO A 169 -16.86 -10.74 -3.82
CA PRO A 169 -15.73 -10.35 -4.64
C PRO A 169 -16.11 -9.52 -5.88
N LYS A 170 -17.17 -9.91 -6.59
CA LYS A 170 -17.68 -9.21 -7.78
C LYS A 170 -18.28 -7.82 -7.52
N GLU A 171 -18.50 -7.46 -6.25
CA GLU A 171 -18.99 -6.15 -5.81
C GLU A 171 -17.84 -5.23 -5.40
N ALA A 172 -16.59 -5.69 -5.49
CA ALA A 172 -15.41 -4.94 -5.15
C ALA A 172 -14.46 -4.76 -6.34
N VAL A 173 -13.83 -3.59 -6.38
CA VAL A 173 -12.75 -3.27 -7.31
C VAL A 173 -11.44 -3.19 -6.53
N PHE A 174 -10.37 -3.73 -7.08
CA PHE A 174 -9.01 -3.56 -6.56
C PHE A 174 -8.17 -2.76 -7.54
N VAL A 175 -7.51 -1.71 -7.05
CA VAL A 175 -6.64 -0.79 -7.82
C VAL A 175 -5.21 -0.95 -7.34
N SER A 176 -4.30 -1.32 -8.23
CA SER A 176 -2.87 -1.53 -7.93
C SER A 176 -2.01 -1.25 -9.16
N ASP A 177 -0.73 -0.98 -8.97
CA ASP A 177 0.29 -0.93 -10.02
C ASP A 177 1.04 -2.27 -10.18
N ALA A 178 0.88 -3.20 -9.23
CA ALA A 178 1.54 -4.51 -9.24
C ALA A 178 0.71 -5.58 -9.95
N SER A 179 1.22 -6.11 -11.06
CA SER A 179 0.51 -7.09 -11.90
C SER A 179 0.20 -8.41 -11.18
N ASP A 180 1.05 -8.88 -10.29
CA ASP A 180 0.86 -10.11 -9.52
C ASP A 180 -0.25 -9.96 -8.47
N GLU A 181 -0.39 -8.79 -7.87
CA GLU A 181 -1.48 -8.45 -6.95
C GLU A 181 -2.82 -8.39 -7.66
N LEU A 182 -2.86 -7.72 -8.84
CA LEU A 182 -4.04 -7.65 -9.70
C LEU A 182 -4.49 -9.05 -10.10
N GLU A 183 -3.56 -9.91 -10.49
CA GLU A 183 -3.85 -11.30 -10.83
C GLU A 183 -4.36 -12.10 -9.62
N GLY A 184 -3.79 -11.85 -8.43
CA GLY A 184 -4.25 -12.45 -7.17
C GLY A 184 -5.69 -12.06 -6.83
N ALA A 185 -6.03 -10.79 -6.96
CA ALA A 185 -7.40 -10.28 -6.76
C ALA A 185 -8.39 -10.84 -7.78
N LYS A 186 -8.01 -10.89 -9.05
CA LYS A 186 -8.82 -11.45 -10.14
C LYS A 186 -9.13 -12.93 -9.92
N ARG A 187 -8.17 -13.73 -9.46
CA ARG A 187 -8.39 -15.18 -9.16
C ARG A 187 -9.45 -15.44 -8.12
N ILE A 188 -9.78 -14.49 -7.28
CA ILE A 188 -10.86 -14.62 -6.28
C ILE A 188 -12.14 -13.88 -6.70
N GLY A 189 -12.15 -13.28 -7.89
CA GLY A 189 -13.35 -12.71 -8.49
C GLY A 189 -13.56 -11.21 -8.28
N LEU A 190 -12.54 -10.47 -7.81
CA LEU A 190 -12.59 -9.01 -7.81
C LEU A 190 -12.47 -8.48 -9.24
N VAL A 191 -13.09 -7.34 -9.51
CA VAL A 191 -12.76 -6.53 -10.68
C VAL A 191 -11.43 -5.82 -10.41
N THR A 192 -10.54 -5.77 -11.40
CA THR A 192 -9.19 -5.23 -11.21
C THR A 192 -8.90 -4.07 -12.14
N ILE A 193 -8.29 -3.01 -11.60
CA ILE A 193 -7.85 -1.83 -12.37
C ILE A 193 -6.34 -1.66 -12.15
N GLY A 194 -5.58 -1.85 -13.22
CA GLY A 194 -4.14 -1.58 -13.24
C GLY A 194 -3.87 -0.08 -13.42
N PHE A 195 -3.21 0.53 -12.45
CA PHE A 195 -2.75 1.91 -12.53
C PHE A 195 -1.29 1.95 -12.98
N ASN A 196 -1.02 2.50 -14.16
CA ASN A 196 0.31 2.45 -14.80
C ASN A 196 0.89 1.02 -14.86
N SER A 197 0.02 0.02 -15.04
CA SER A 197 0.35 -1.40 -15.01
C SER A 197 -0.18 -2.10 -16.26
N ASP A 198 0.51 -3.15 -16.68
CA ASP A 198 0.05 -4.01 -17.78
C ASP A 198 -1.00 -5.04 -17.36
N GLY A 199 -1.21 -5.22 -16.05
CA GLY A 199 -2.19 -6.13 -15.46
C GLY A 199 -3.59 -5.52 -15.31
N GLY A 200 -4.54 -6.36 -14.88
CA GLY A 200 -5.91 -5.96 -14.56
C GLY A 200 -6.93 -6.17 -15.68
N ASP A 201 -8.22 -6.11 -15.32
CA ASP A 201 -9.34 -6.17 -16.28
C ASP A 201 -9.48 -4.84 -17.03
N PHE A 202 -9.10 -3.75 -16.39
CA PHE A 202 -9.03 -2.40 -16.93
C PHE A 202 -7.66 -1.80 -16.63
N LYS A 203 -7.23 -0.86 -17.48
CA LYS A 203 -5.97 -0.14 -17.32
C LYS A 203 -6.23 1.35 -17.31
N VAL A 204 -5.55 2.09 -16.44
CA VAL A 204 -5.60 3.54 -16.36
C VAL A 204 -4.19 4.12 -16.19
N GLU A 205 -3.95 5.27 -16.79
CA GLU A 205 -2.75 6.07 -16.57
C GLU A 205 -3.01 7.22 -15.59
N LYS A 206 -4.29 7.56 -15.39
CA LYS A 206 -4.73 8.60 -14.46
C LYS A 206 -5.84 8.06 -13.57
N LEU A 207 -5.76 8.31 -12.26
CA LEU A 207 -6.76 7.81 -11.31
C LEU A 207 -8.16 8.42 -11.53
N GLU A 208 -8.27 9.59 -12.17
CA GLU A 208 -9.56 10.18 -12.57
C GLU A 208 -10.36 9.28 -13.51
N GLU A 209 -9.69 8.41 -14.27
CA GLU A 209 -10.34 7.51 -15.23
C GLU A 209 -11.12 6.38 -14.54
N ILE A 210 -10.84 6.10 -13.25
CA ILE A 210 -11.53 5.08 -12.45
C ILE A 210 -13.05 5.32 -12.48
N GLN A 211 -13.48 6.56 -12.36
CA GLN A 211 -14.90 6.90 -12.36
C GLN A 211 -15.60 6.49 -13.67
N ASN A 212 -14.96 6.67 -14.82
CA ASN A 212 -15.49 6.25 -16.12
C ASN A 212 -15.56 4.71 -16.25
N ILE A 213 -14.58 4.01 -15.68
CA ILE A 213 -14.59 2.54 -15.63
C ILE A 213 -15.76 2.05 -14.79
N LEU A 214 -15.96 2.61 -13.59
CA LEU A 214 -17.08 2.24 -12.72
C LEU A 214 -18.44 2.47 -13.39
N LEU A 215 -18.62 3.56 -14.10
CA LEU A 215 -19.81 3.82 -14.92
C LEU A 215 -19.98 2.79 -16.03
N THR A 216 -18.90 2.37 -16.66
CA THR A 216 -18.92 1.33 -17.72
C THR A 216 -19.32 -0.03 -17.16
N ILE A 217 -18.80 -0.39 -15.98
CA ILE A 217 -19.19 -1.64 -15.28
C ILE A 217 -20.69 -1.62 -14.96
N ALA A 218 -21.17 -0.52 -14.36
CA ALA A 218 -22.59 -0.37 -14.02
C ALA A 218 -23.51 -0.50 -15.25
N ARG A 219 -23.17 0.10 -16.39
CA ARG A 219 -23.94 0.01 -17.63
C ARG A 219 -23.99 -1.41 -18.20
N ARG A 220 -22.87 -2.14 -18.17
CA ARG A 220 -22.83 -3.53 -18.67
C ARG A 220 -23.72 -4.47 -17.87
N GLU A 221 -23.88 -4.22 -16.58
CA GLU A 221 -24.75 -5.02 -15.73
C GLU A 221 -26.24 -4.74 -15.98
N ILE A 222 -26.61 -3.48 -16.21
CA ILE A 222 -27.97 -3.11 -16.58
C ILE A 222 -28.40 -3.83 -17.88
N CYS A 223 -27.54 -3.81 -18.90
CA CYS A 223 -27.83 -4.49 -20.17
C CYS A 223 -27.98 -6.01 -20.06
N ARG A 224 -27.25 -6.64 -19.11
CA ARG A 224 -27.36 -8.10 -18.87
C ARG A 224 -28.61 -8.52 -18.07
N SER A 225 -29.21 -7.59 -17.34
CA SER A 225 -30.42 -7.85 -16.54
C SER A 225 -31.72 -7.60 -17.29
N THR A 226 -31.64 -7.07 -18.52
CA THR A 226 -32.78 -6.77 -19.38
C THR A 226 -32.98 -7.80 -20.50
N VAL A 227 -32.20 -8.87 -20.54
CA VAL A 227 -32.31 -10.03 -21.40
C VAL A 227 -32.65 -11.28 -20.59
#